data_7ea7301ca6d0dc48a4f6f7b3822cb155
#
_entry.id   7ea7301ca6d0dc48a4f6f7b3822cb155
#
_cell.length_a   1.000
_cell.length_b   1.000
_cell.length_c   1.000
_cell.angle_alpha   90.00
_cell.angle_beta   90.00
_cell.angle_gamma   90.00
#
_symmetry.space_group_name_H-M   'P 1'
#
loop_
_entity.id
_entity.type
_entity.pdbx_description
1 polymer ?
#
loop_
_entity_poly.entity_id
_entity_poly.type
_entity_poly.pdbx_seq_one_letter_code
_entity_poly.pdbx_strand_id
1 'polypeptide(L)'
;MDTGAVYSVHETAIAPDDTAESLSAKIAALAAEALISDLPRILSGELCPAAQPETGVTLTGLIKKEDGRLDFTREAVVLERLVRAYDPWPSAFLELDGATLKILRARK
;
A
#
# COMPACT_ATOMS: atom_id res chain seq x y z
N MET A 1 15.73 6.80 -3.39
CA MET A 1 14.94 6.75 -2.14
C MET A 1 14.64 5.30 -1.86
N ASP A 2 14.57 4.87 -0.61
CA ASP A 2 14.22 3.51 -0.15
C ASP A 2 15.17 2.35 -0.56
N THR A 3 16.45 2.66 -0.85
CA THR A 3 17.48 1.67 -1.20
C THR A 3 18.53 1.48 -0.09
N GLY A 4 18.35 2.13 1.05
CA GLY A 4 19.25 2.03 2.20
C GLY A 4 19.14 0.68 2.91
N ALA A 5 20.12 0.39 3.78
CA ALA A 5 20.06 -0.78 4.65
C ALA A 5 18.88 -0.68 5.64
N VAL A 6 18.28 -1.82 6.00
CA VAL A 6 17.13 -1.92 6.90
C VAL A 6 17.53 -2.58 8.20
N TYR A 7 17.01 -2.09 9.33
CA TYR A 7 17.29 -2.65 10.65
C TYR A 7 16.44 -3.88 10.97
N SER A 8 15.16 -3.83 10.59
CA SER A 8 14.22 -4.92 10.84
C SER A 8 13.13 -4.97 9.77
N VAL A 9 12.47 -6.10 9.67
CA VAL A 9 11.31 -6.30 8.77
C VAL A 9 10.18 -6.88 9.60
N HIS A 10 9.03 -6.24 9.55
CA HIS A 10 7.81 -6.67 10.24
C HIS A 10 6.71 -6.89 9.20
N GLU A 11 6.09 -8.05 9.22
CA GLU A 11 5.09 -8.44 8.23
C GLU A 11 3.68 -8.31 8.78
N THR A 12 2.75 -7.92 7.95
CA THR A 12 1.31 -7.98 8.23
C THR A 12 0.56 -8.52 7.03
N ALA A 13 -0.50 -9.27 7.28
CA ALA A 13 -1.35 -9.80 6.21
C ALA A 13 -2.28 -8.71 5.67
N ILE A 14 -2.45 -8.70 4.35
CA ILE A 14 -3.49 -7.91 3.69
C ILE A 14 -4.77 -8.75 3.68
N ALA A 15 -5.79 -8.31 4.42
CA ALA A 15 -7.08 -9.01 4.44
C ALA A 15 -7.87 -8.80 3.12
N PRO A 16 -8.78 -9.72 2.79
CA PRO A 16 -9.56 -9.61 1.54
C PRO A 16 -10.41 -8.35 1.42
N ASP A 17 -10.74 -7.72 2.54
CA ASP A 17 -11.56 -6.50 2.64
C ASP A 17 -10.74 -5.24 2.98
N ASP A 18 -9.42 -5.36 3.09
CA ASP A 18 -8.57 -4.18 3.35
C ASP A 18 -8.65 -3.17 2.19
N THR A 19 -8.78 -1.92 2.57
CA THR A 19 -8.55 -0.75 1.70
C THR A 19 -7.15 -0.18 1.95
N ALA A 20 -6.71 0.76 1.12
CA ALA A 20 -5.46 1.48 1.36
C ALA A 20 -5.48 2.18 2.73
N GLU A 21 -6.63 2.73 3.14
CA GLU A 21 -6.78 3.39 4.43
C GLU A 21 -6.65 2.40 5.60
N SER A 22 -7.40 1.28 5.58
CA SER A 22 -7.36 0.30 6.67
C SER A 22 -5.99 -0.36 6.81
N LEU A 23 -5.35 -0.69 5.67
CA LEU A 23 -4.00 -1.25 5.65
C LEU A 23 -2.97 -0.24 6.16
N SER A 24 -3.09 1.04 5.79
CA SER A 24 -2.20 2.11 6.29
C SER A 24 -2.31 2.24 7.82
N ALA A 25 -3.52 2.15 8.38
CA ALA A 25 -3.71 2.18 9.82
C ALA A 25 -3.07 0.96 10.53
N LYS A 26 -3.20 -0.24 9.95
CA LYS A 26 -2.53 -1.44 10.46
C LYS A 26 -1.00 -1.30 10.42
N ILE A 27 -0.46 -0.82 9.30
CA ILE A 27 0.98 -0.62 9.15
C ILE A 27 1.48 0.44 10.14
N ALA A 28 0.75 1.53 10.34
CA ALA A 28 1.14 2.57 11.29
C ALA A 28 1.20 2.04 12.73
N ALA A 29 0.23 1.22 13.16
CA ALA A 29 0.25 0.59 14.48
C ALA A 29 1.45 -0.36 14.62
N LEU A 30 1.66 -1.24 13.64
CA LEU A 30 2.79 -2.18 13.62
C LEU A 30 4.13 -1.44 13.63
N ALA A 31 4.27 -0.35 12.85
CA ALA A 31 5.48 0.44 12.81
C ALA A 31 5.78 1.14 14.16
N ALA A 32 4.75 1.59 14.86
CA ALA A 32 4.91 2.19 16.20
C ALA A 32 5.41 1.15 17.22
N GLU A 33 4.84 -0.05 17.22
CA GLU A 33 5.29 -1.16 18.09
C GLU A 33 6.72 -1.58 17.76
N ALA A 34 7.03 -1.75 16.46
CA ALA A 34 8.36 -2.06 15.98
C ALA A 34 9.39 -1.01 16.42
N LEU A 35 9.07 0.27 16.26
CA LEU A 35 9.97 1.35 16.67
C LEU A 35 10.27 1.33 18.17
N ILE A 36 9.25 1.10 19.01
CA ILE A 36 9.42 1.03 20.48
C ILE A 36 10.33 -0.14 20.85
N SER A 37 10.20 -1.29 20.19
CA SER A 37 11.01 -2.47 20.49
C SER A 37 12.43 -2.38 19.93
N ASP A 38 12.60 -1.81 18.73
CA ASP A 38 13.86 -1.87 18.01
C ASP A 38 14.78 -0.67 18.31
N LEU A 39 14.20 0.52 18.60
CA LEU A 39 15.01 1.71 18.84
C LEU A 39 16.05 1.56 19.96
N PRO A 40 15.74 0.98 21.14
CA PRO A 40 16.77 0.75 22.18
C PRO A 40 17.89 -0.16 21.69
N ARG A 41 17.58 -1.18 20.92
CA ARG A 41 18.52 -2.15 20.36
C ARG A 41 19.39 -1.54 19.27
N ILE A 42 18.84 -0.64 18.47
CA ILE A 42 19.60 0.16 17.50
C ILE A 42 20.60 1.07 18.21
N LEU A 43 20.14 1.79 19.24
CA LEU A 43 20.98 2.72 19.99
C LEU A 43 22.08 2.02 20.79
N SER A 44 21.85 0.79 21.26
CA SER A 44 22.86 -0.02 21.94
C SER A 44 23.85 -0.70 20.98
N GLY A 45 23.57 -0.68 19.66
CA GLY A 45 24.37 -1.40 18.67
C GLY A 45 24.07 -2.90 18.58
N GLU A 46 23.08 -3.41 19.32
CA GLU A 46 22.65 -4.81 19.26
C GLU A 46 22.01 -5.12 17.90
N LEU A 47 21.18 -4.23 17.40
CA LEU A 47 20.53 -4.37 16.10
C LEU A 47 21.26 -3.52 15.05
N CYS A 48 21.88 -4.19 14.08
CA CYS A 48 22.61 -3.55 12.99
C CYS A 48 21.81 -3.61 11.68
N PRO A 49 21.94 -2.58 10.82
CA PRO A 49 21.22 -2.58 9.55
C PRO A 49 21.83 -3.59 8.56
N ALA A 50 21.00 -4.29 7.82
CA ALA A 50 21.38 -5.21 6.75
C ALA A 50 21.08 -4.59 5.37
N ALA A 51 21.96 -4.83 4.40
CA ALA A 51 21.71 -4.42 3.01
C ALA A 51 20.47 -5.12 2.45
N GLN A 52 19.69 -4.39 1.67
CA GLN A 52 18.56 -4.98 0.97
C GLN A 52 19.05 -5.88 -0.17
N PRO A 53 18.34 -7.00 -0.49
CA PRO A 53 18.69 -7.84 -1.62
C PRO A 53 18.54 -7.08 -2.95
N GLU A 54 19.46 -7.31 -3.88
CA GLU A 54 19.40 -6.72 -5.22
C GLU A 54 18.38 -7.42 -6.14
N THR A 55 18.00 -8.65 -5.79
CA THR A 55 17.05 -9.46 -6.56
C THR A 55 15.62 -9.25 -6.11
N GLY A 56 14.68 -9.23 -7.05
CA GLY A 56 13.26 -9.05 -6.75
C GLY A 56 12.83 -7.60 -6.51
N VAL A 57 13.71 -6.65 -6.79
CA VAL A 57 13.38 -5.21 -6.66
C VAL A 57 12.27 -4.84 -7.64
N THR A 58 11.25 -4.17 -7.13
CA THR A 58 10.18 -3.56 -7.93
C THR A 58 10.16 -2.07 -7.72
N LEU A 59 9.97 -1.32 -8.79
CA LEU A 59 9.85 0.14 -8.73
C LEU A 59 8.41 0.55 -8.95
N THR A 60 7.91 1.45 -8.12
CA THR A 60 6.57 2.03 -8.26
C THR A 60 6.68 3.52 -8.51
N GLY A 61 5.81 4.05 -9.39
CA GLY A 61 5.66 5.48 -9.58
C GLY A 61 4.77 6.12 -8.51
N LEU A 62 4.73 7.44 -8.50
CA LEU A 62 3.76 8.18 -7.70
C LEU A 62 2.35 7.92 -8.25
N ILE A 63 1.41 7.60 -7.37
CA ILE A 63 0.00 7.49 -7.71
C ILE A 63 -0.52 8.87 -8.13
N LYS A 64 -1.28 8.92 -9.23
CA LYS A 64 -1.89 10.13 -9.77
C LYS A 64 -3.41 10.00 -9.73
N LYS A 65 -4.10 11.13 -9.91
CA LYS A 65 -5.56 11.15 -9.93
C LYS A 65 -6.13 10.27 -11.06
N GLU A 66 -5.45 10.27 -12.20
CA GLU A 66 -5.84 9.53 -13.41
C GLU A 66 -5.77 8.01 -13.21
N ASP A 67 -4.90 7.53 -12.31
CA ASP A 67 -4.76 6.09 -12.01
C ASP A 67 -6.05 5.50 -11.41
N GLY A 68 -6.90 6.36 -10.78
CA GLY A 68 -8.21 5.96 -10.29
C GLY A 68 -9.23 5.62 -11.37
N ARG A 69 -8.97 5.94 -12.64
CA ARG A 69 -9.88 5.64 -13.75
C ARG A 69 -9.93 4.13 -14.01
N LEU A 70 -11.10 3.54 -13.87
CA LEU A 70 -11.28 2.11 -14.09
C LEU A 70 -11.35 1.78 -15.60
N ASP A 71 -10.55 0.81 -16.00
CA ASP A 71 -10.59 0.21 -17.34
C ASP A 71 -11.39 -1.09 -17.28
N PHE A 72 -12.62 -1.05 -17.75
CA PHE A 72 -13.55 -2.18 -17.72
C PHE A 72 -13.20 -3.34 -18.68
N THR A 73 -12.11 -3.25 -19.43
CA THR A 73 -11.56 -4.37 -20.17
C THR A 73 -10.80 -5.35 -19.28
N ARG A 74 -10.47 -4.94 -18.03
CA ARG A 74 -9.77 -5.75 -17.05
C ARG A 74 -10.71 -6.73 -16.33
N GLU A 75 -10.12 -7.78 -15.76
CA GLU A 75 -10.86 -8.76 -14.97
C GLU A 75 -11.55 -8.14 -13.75
N ALA A 76 -12.76 -8.63 -13.43
CA ALA A 76 -13.56 -8.13 -12.32
C ALA A 76 -12.82 -8.15 -10.96
N VAL A 77 -11.97 -9.17 -10.73
CA VAL A 77 -11.16 -9.27 -9.51
C VAL A 77 -10.12 -8.16 -9.43
N VAL A 78 -9.57 -7.73 -10.56
CA VAL A 78 -8.60 -6.63 -10.62
C VAL A 78 -9.31 -5.30 -10.34
N LEU A 79 -10.47 -5.09 -10.96
CA LEU A 79 -11.28 -3.89 -10.75
C LEU A 79 -11.72 -3.74 -9.28
N GLU A 80 -12.17 -4.83 -8.66
CA GLU A 80 -12.53 -4.84 -7.24
C GLU A 80 -11.34 -4.45 -6.35
N ARG A 81 -10.16 -5.01 -6.61
CA ARG A 81 -8.94 -4.66 -5.88
C ARG A 81 -8.51 -3.21 -6.08
N LEU A 82 -8.66 -2.66 -7.30
CA LEU A 82 -8.37 -1.25 -7.57
C LEU A 82 -9.30 -0.32 -6.81
N VAL A 83 -10.60 -0.66 -6.68
CA VAL A 83 -11.54 0.11 -5.87
C VAL A 83 -11.05 0.20 -4.42
N ARG A 84 -10.61 -0.89 -3.82
CA ARG A 84 -10.06 -0.90 -2.45
C ARG A 84 -8.70 -0.22 -2.35
N ALA A 85 -7.82 -0.45 -3.32
CA ALA A 85 -6.47 0.12 -3.32
C ALA A 85 -6.47 1.65 -3.47
N TYR A 86 -7.49 2.21 -4.11
CA TYR A 86 -7.59 3.65 -4.33
C TYR A 86 -8.54 4.35 -3.35
N ASP A 87 -9.05 3.65 -2.35
CA ASP A 87 -9.86 4.24 -1.28
C ASP A 87 -8.95 4.68 -0.10
N PRO A 88 -8.98 5.96 0.33
CA PRO A 88 -9.85 7.04 -0.12
C PRO A 88 -9.32 7.85 -1.32
N TRP A 89 -8.06 7.72 -1.67
CA TRP A 89 -7.42 8.51 -2.73
C TRP A 89 -6.60 7.64 -3.67
N PRO A 90 -6.68 7.89 -5.00
CA PRO A 90 -7.40 8.94 -5.72
C PRO A 90 -8.90 8.71 -5.87
N SER A 91 -9.44 7.66 -5.32
CA SER A 91 -10.75 7.04 -5.53
C SER A 91 -10.86 6.40 -6.92
N ALA A 92 -11.44 5.22 -6.98
CA ALA A 92 -11.78 4.60 -8.26
C ALA A 92 -12.95 5.32 -8.91
N PHE A 93 -12.90 5.56 -10.22
CA PHE A 93 -13.96 6.25 -10.93
C PHE A 93 -14.11 5.78 -12.38
N LEU A 94 -15.25 6.10 -12.97
CA LEU A 94 -15.52 6.01 -14.39
C LEU A 94 -16.11 7.33 -14.90
N GLU A 95 -16.06 7.53 -16.20
CA GLU A 95 -16.76 8.61 -16.87
C GLU A 95 -17.98 8.06 -17.60
N LEU A 96 -19.15 8.63 -17.35
CA LEU A 96 -20.42 8.26 -17.96
C LEU A 96 -21.14 9.54 -18.40
N ASP A 97 -21.44 9.63 -19.67
CA ASP A 97 -22.16 10.77 -20.28
C ASP A 97 -21.59 12.15 -19.91
N GLY A 98 -20.26 12.24 -19.83
CA GLY A 98 -19.54 13.47 -19.47
C GLY A 98 -19.48 13.78 -17.97
N ALA A 99 -20.02 12.89 -17.12
CA ALA A 99 -19.94 13.00 -15.68
C ALA A 99 -18.96 11.97 -15.07
N THR A 100 -18.23 12.38 -14.05
CA THR A 100 -17.36 11.47 -13.28
C THR A 100 -18.16 10.79 -12.17
N LEU A 101 -18.23 9.47 -12.22
CA LEU A 101 -18.88 8.64 -11.21
C LEU A 101 -17.81 7.93 -10.37
N LYS A 102 -17.75 8.21 -9.08
CA LYS A 102 -16.87 7.51 -8.15
C LYS A 102 -17.46 6.17 -7.72
N ILE A 103 -16.61 5.15 -7.67
CA ILE A 103 -16.96 3.82 -7.19
C ILE A 103 -16.35 3.63 -5.80
N LEU A 104 -17.20 3.65 -4.78
CA LEU A 104 -16.75 3.57 -3.39
C LEU A 104 -16.59 2.12 -2.91
N ARG A 105 -17.36 1.19 -3.46
CA ARG A 105 -17.29 -0.24 -3.14
C ARG A 105 -17.65 -1.08 -4.34
N ALA A 106 -17.00 -2.23 -4.47
CA ALA A 106 -17.31 -3.24 -5.47
C ALA A 106 -17.33 -4.64 -4.83
N ARG A 107 -18.08 -5.54 -5.44
CA ARG A 107 -18.07 -6.98 -5.14
C ARG A 107 -18.00 -7.74 -6.47
N LYS A 108 -17.29 -8.86 -6.46
CA LYS A 108 -17.28 -9.82 -7.56
C LYS A 108 -18.28 -10.94 -7.27
#